data_6292bd0f4a843c5f4fa57ed2cb0e9af0
#
_entry.id   6292bd0f4a843c5f4fa57ed2cb0e9af0
#
_cell.length_a   1.000
_cell.length_b   1.000
_cell.length_c   1.000
_cell.angle_alpha   90.00
_cell.angle_beta   90.00
_cell.angle_gamma   90.00
#
_symmetry.space_group_name_H-M   'P 1'
#
loop_
_entity.id
_entity.type
_entity.pdbx_description
1 polymer ?
#
loop_
_entity_poly.entity_id
_entity_poly.type
_entity_poly.pdbx_seq_one_letter_code
_entity_poly.pdbx_strand_id
1 'polypeptide(L)'
;MKKLFKIFLLSILFLLIGFFFFIFIQIQSSIPRIKGAVTLYGLEAEAKITRDPWGIPHVFARSEKDLFFACGYVHAQDRMWQMELSRRAGFGRLSEIFGKRTVENDKFMRNIGLKEAVQRDFEKLSPAMKELIQSYSDGVNSWINSRKLNWPPEFMLLRFRPQAWEPLDSLVIKEIMALLLCVDYRSEAVRGRLVKKLGAQKSLQIMEEGIGSAYSEIEDLSLAEALGPHPSLGSNNWVLAGSRTESGKPLLANDPHLEISLPSIWYEVHLVSPGLNIIGVSIPGIPLVIIGHNESIAWGMTNSGVDVQDLYLERLNPSGDSYLDGDEWKPLLRKEETIKVKGRKQPERMEVSWTRRGPLVSPLIIKSQSPVSLSWTIYEGGQTMEAFYLLNRAKNWQEFVEALKLFDAPSQNFVYADKEGNIGYYLSGRIPLRTELAALFPFPGWKEEGAWKGILEEEKRPYLFNPGQGFIVTANNKMDKKFLFGRAGRVSIFMPIFPFNHRRGI
;
A
#
# COMPACT_ATOMS: atom_id res chain seq x y z
N MET A 1 11.19 -47.85 41.30
CA MET A 1 11.60 -46.92 40.25
C MET A 1 10.80 -47.03 38.91
N LYS A 2 10.77 -48.17 38.26
CA LYS A 2 10.07 -48.36 36.98
C LYS A 2 8.56 -48.02 37.02
N LYS A 3 7.83 -48.34 38.11
CA LYS A 3 6.39 -48.06 38.28
C LYS A 3 6.11 -46.57 38.46
N LEU A 4 6.94 -45.84 39.21
CA LEU A 4 6.86 -44.38 39.39
C LEU A 4 7.18 -43.64 38.09
N PHE A 5 8.16 -44.13 37.32
CA PHE A 5 8.52 -43.56 36.02
C PHE A 5 7.39 -43.72 34.98
N LYS A 6 6.70 -44.92 34.98
CA LYS A 6 5.52 -45.10 34.14
C LYS A 6 4.37 -44.16 34.52
N ILE A 7 4.11 -43.97 35.83
CA ILE A 7 3.06 -43.05 36.29
C ILE A 7 3.40 -41.63 35.88
N PHE A 8 4.65 -41.22 36.04
CA PHE A 8 5.13 -39.88 35.59
C PHE A 8 4.95 -39.66 34.09
N LEU A 9 5.33 -40.64 33.25
CA LEU A 9 5.10 -40.60 31.80
C LEU A 9 3.62 -40.51 31.41
N LEU A 10 2.76 -41.30 32.07
CA LEU A 10 1.32 -41.28 31.85
C LEU A 10 0.71 -39.92 32.26
N SER A 11 1.18 -39.33 33.35
CA SER A 11 0.76 -37.99 33.79
C SER A 11 1.14 -36.91 32.78
N ILE A 12 2.36 -36.96 32.26
CA ILE A 12 2.80 -36.04 31.21
C ILE A 12 1.97 -36.20 29.94
N LEU A 13 1.73 -37.46 29.52
CA LEU A 13 0.89 -37.74 28.36
C LEU A 13 -0.53 -37.20 28.53
N PHE A 14 -1.12 -37.39 29.71
CA PHE A 14 -2.45 -36.89 30.03
C PHE A 14 -2.49 -35.35 30.01
N LEU A 15 -1.48 -34.67 30.56
CA LEU A 15 -1.35 -33.22 30.52
C LEU A 15 -1.20 -32.71 29.09
N LEU A 16 -0.42 -33.39 28.25
CA LEU A 16 -0.27 -33.05 26.83
C LEU A 16 -1.58 -33.21 26.06
N ILE A 17 -2.30 -34.33 26.27
CA ILE A 17 -3.60 -34.54 25.64
C ILE A 17 -4.60 -33.45 26.09
N GLY A 18 -4.65 -33.14 27.39
CA GLY A 18 -5.48 -32.07 27.93
C GLY A 18 -5.15 -30.72 27.35
N PHE A 19 -3.86 -30.41 27.21
CA PHE A 19 -3.37 -29.17 26.59
C PHE A 19 -3.76 -29.07 25.11
N PHE A 20 -3.54 -30.13 24.32
CA PHE A 20 -3.94 -30.14 22.90
C PHE A 20 -5.46 -30.07 22.73
N PHE A 21 -6.21 -30.75 23.59
CA PHE A 21 -7.67 -30.65 23.59
C PHE A 21 -8.17 -29.25 23.94
N PHE A 22 -7.54 -28.61 24.93
CA PHE A 22 -7.83 -27.22 25.27
C PHE A 22 -7.56 -26.29 24.08
N ILE A 23 -6.40 -26.42 23.41
CA ILE A 23 -6.06 -25.64 22.22
C ILE A 23 -7.10 -25.90 21.12
N PHE A 24 -7.47 -27.16 20.89
CA PHE A 24 -8.49 -27.51 19.89
C PHE A 24 -9.82 -26.82 20.19
N ILE A 25 -10.30 -26.87 21.42
CA ILE A 25 -11.53 -26.16 21.83
C ILE A 25 -11.41 -24.67 21.59
N GLN A 26 -10.27 -24.06 21.94
CA GLN A 26 -10.04 -22.62 21.74
C GLN A 26 -10.07 -22.25 20.25
N ILE A 27 -9.42 -23.03 19.40
CA ILE A 27 -9.44 -22.83 17.94
C ILE A 27 -10.87 -22.97 17.42
N GLN A 28 -11.58 -24.03 17.77
CA GLN A 28 -12.97 -24.26 17.33
C GLN A 28 -13.91 -23.14 17.80
N SER A 29 -13.74 -22.65 19.02
CA SER A 29 -14.56 -21.56 19.56
C SER A 29 -14.24 -20.18 18.94
N SER A 30 -13.04 -20.02 18.35
CA SER A 30 -12.64 -18.80 17.66
C SER A 30 -13.20 -18.69 16.24
N ILE A 31 -13.62 -19.82 15.65
CA ILE A 31 -14.24 -19.85 14.31
C ILE A 31 -15.51 -18.99 14.32
N PRO A 32 -15.63 -18.02 13.40
CA PRO A 32 -16.78 -17.15 13.39
C PRO A 32 -18.06 -17.87 13.00
N ARG A 33 -19.16 -17.48 13.63
CA ARG A 33 -20.49 -17.98 13.25
C ARG A 33 -20.91 -17.30 11.94
N ILE A 34 -21.08 -18.10 10.88
CA ILE A 34 -21.43 -17.62 9.54
C ILE A 34 -22.90 -17.91 9.15
N LYS A 35 -23.72 -18.40 10.10
CA LYS A 35 -25.15 -18.73 9.89
C LYS A 35 -26.00 -18.14 10.99
N GLY A 36 -27.22 -17.72 10.65
CA GLY A 36 -28.22 -17.19 11.57
C GLY A 36 -28.24 -15.66 11.57
N ALA A 37 -29.05 -15.07 12.43
CA ALA A 37 -29.18 -13.63 12.60
C ALA A 37 -28.41 -13.13 13.82
N VAL A 38 -27.88 -11.92 13.73
CA VAL A 38 -27.20 -11.21 14.82
C VAL A 38 -27.76 -9.79 14.87
N THR A 39 -28.14 -9.34 16.06
CA THR A 39 -28.52 -7.95 16.26
C THR A 39 -27.28 -7.12 16.56
N LEU A 40 -27.03 -6.12 15.75
CA LEU A 40 -25.88 -5.22 15.89
C LEU A 40 -26.36 -3.78 16.04
N TYR A 41 -25.71 -3.01 16.91
CA TYR A 41 -25.93 -1.58 17.02
C TYR A 41 -25.16 -0.84 15.93
N GLY A 42 -25.79 0.17 15.31
CA GLY A 42 -25.18 1.01 14.26
C GLY A 42 -25.72 0.74 12.85
N LEU A 43 -26.45 -0.36 12.62
CA LEU A 43 -27.24 -0.56 11.41
C LEU A 43 -28.55 0.21 11.49
N GLU A 44 -28.93 0.87 10.40
CA GLU A 44 -30.25 1.53 10.25
C GLU A 44 -31.32 0.56 9.76
N ALA A 45 -30.90 -0.44 8.99
CA ALA A 45 -31.77 -1.48 8.46
C ALA A 45 -31.04 -2.84 8.41
N GLU A 46 -31.78 -3.92 8.10
CA GLU A 46 -31.22 -5.25 7.92
C GLU A 46 -30.24 -5.29 6.77
N ALA A 47 -29.03 -5.80 7.04
CA ALA A 47 -28.05 -6.19 6.06
C ALA A 47 -27.96 -7.71 5.96
N LYS A 48 -28.00 -8.26 4.73
CA LYS A 48 -27.93 -9.69 4.48
C LYS A 48 -26.57 -10.07 3.95
N ILE A 49 -25.91 -11.05 4.56
CA ILE A 49 -24.64 -11.60 4.12
C ILE A 49 -24.87 -13.06 3.71
N THR A 50 -24.59 -13.39 2.47
CA THR A 50 -24.55 -14.75 1.97
C THR A 50 -23.13 -15.12 1.58
N ARG A 51 -22.77 -16.39 1.73
CA ARG A 51 -21.46 -16.88 1.28
C ARG A 51 -21.67 -17.96 0.23
N ASP A 52 -20.92 -17.87 -0.84
CA ASP A 52 -20.91 -18.88 -1.88
C ASP A 52 -20.13 -20.14 -1.44
N PRO A 53 -20.01 -21.19 -2.28
CA PRO A 53 -19.24 -22.40 -1.98
C PRO A 53 -17.74 -22.14 -1.73
N TRP A 54 -17.18 -21.01 -2.20
CA TRP A 54 -15.80 -20.61 -1.98
C TRP A 54 -15.62 -19.77 -0.71
N GLY A 55 -16.73 -19.44 -0.04
CA GLY A 55 -16.74 -18.62 1.16
C GLY A 55 -16.72 -17.12 0.89
N ILE A 56 -16.82 -16.69 -0.36
CA ILE A 56 -16.86 -15.28 -0.76
C ILE A 56 -18.15 -14.66 -0.22
N PRO A 57 -18.06 -13.54 0.53
CA PRO A 57 -19.24 -12.88 1.05
C PRO A 57 -19.90 -11.99 -0.01
N HIS A 58 -21.21 -12.15 -0.15
CA HIS A 58 -22.11 -11.27 -0.88
C HIS A 58 -22.92 -10.49 0.14
N VAL A 59 -22.71 -9.19 0.20
CA VAL A 59 -23.30 -8.28 1.19
C VAL A 59 -24.37 -7.43 0.52
N PHE A 60 -25.58 -7.50 1.05
CA PHE A 60 -26.75 -6.75 0.56
C PHE A 60 -27.26 -5.85 1.67
N ALA A 61 -27.42 -4.56 1.37
CA ALA A 61 -27.95 -3.58 2.31
C ALA A 61 -28.90 -2.58 1.60
N ARG A 62 -29.72 -1.88 2.38
CA ARG A 62 -30.67 -0.89 1.86
C ARG A 62 -30.05 0.51 1.71
N SER A 63 -28.92 0.74 2.34
CA SER A 63 -28.13 1.97 2.25
C SER A 63 -26.65 1.66 2.11
N GLU A 64 -25.87 2.58 1.57
CA GLU A 64 -24.40 2.45 1.51
C GLU A 64 -23.78 2.46 2.91
N LYS A 65 -24.36 3.21 3.84
CA LYS A 65 -23.93 3.24 5.23
C LYS A 65 -24.00 1.85 5.86
N ASP A 66 -25.14 1.16 5.73
CA ASP A 66 -25.30 -0.21 6.22
C ASP A 66 -24.42 -1.20 5.44
N LEU A 67 -24.23 -0.96 4.14
CA LEU A 67 -23.36 -1.79 3.31
C LEU A 67 -21.90 -1.73 3.78
N PHE A 68 -21.37 -0.53 4.02
CA PHE A 68 -20.00 -0.38 4.51
C PHE A 68 -19.85 -0.84 5.96
N PHE A 69 -20.86 -0.65 6.79
CA PHE A 69 -20.90 -1.25 8.14
C PHE A 69 -20.77 -2.78 8.04
N ALA A 70 -21.62 -3.42 7.22
CA ALA A 70 -21.59 -4.88 7.05
C ALA A 70 -20.28 -5.37 6.43
N CYS A 71 -19.69 -4.61 5.50
CA CYS A 71 -18.36 -4.90 4.94
C CYS A 71 -17.28 -4.87 6.04
N GLY A 72 -17.29 -3.86 6.91
CA GLY A 72 -16.37 -3.77 8.05
C GLY A 72 -16.50 -4.95 9.01
N TYR A 73 -17.74 -5.34 9.30
CA TYR A 73 -18.02 -6.51 10.13
C TYR A 73 -17.46 -7.80 9.51
N VAL A 74 -17.63 -8.02 8.20
CA VAL A 74 -17.17 -9.21 7.49
C VAL A 74 -15.66 -9.25 7.39
N HIS A 75 -15.01 -8.12 7.08
CA HIS A 75 -13.55 -8.03 7.08
C HIS A 75 -12.96 -8.37 8.45
N ALA A 76 -13.54 -7.82 9.53
CA ALA A 76 -13.10 -8.14 10.88
C ALA A 76 -13.38 -9.60 11.25
N GLN A 77 -14.52 -10.15 10.83
CA GLN A 77 -14.90 -11.55 11.06
C GLN A 77 -13.86 -12.50 10.49
N ASP A 78 -13.36 -12.25 9.30
CA ASP A 78 -12.51 -13.16 8.55
C ASP A 78 -11.01 -12.83 8.67
N ARG A 79 -10.66 -11.56 8.92
CA ARG A 79 -9.30 -11.06 8.73
C ARG A 79 -8.79 -10.13 9.84
N MET A 80 -9.43 -10.12 11.03
CA MET A 80 -9.09 -9.17 12.09
C MET A 80 -7.62 -9.18 12.49
N TRP A 81 -6.98 -10.34 12.53
CA TRP A 81 -5.55 -10.42 12.82
C TRP A 81 -4.71 -9.70 11.76
N GLN A 82 -5.00 -9.94 10.49
CA GLN A 82 -4.32 -9.27 9.38
C GLN A 82 -4.52 -7.75 9.43
N MET A 83 -5.75 -7.31 9.67
CA MET A 83 -6.08 -5.88 9.82
C MET A 83 -5.30 -5.25 10.98
N GLU A 84 -5.30 -5.87 12.14
CA GLU A 84 -4.58 -5.40 13.34
C GLU A 84 -3.07 -5.31 13.10
N LEU A 85 -2.50 -6.32 12.44
CA LEU A 85 -1.08 -6.34 12.12
C LEU A 85 -0.72 -5.22 11.15
N SER A 86 -1.52 -5.03 10.10
CA SER A 86 -1.30 -4.00 9.09
C SER A 86 -1.36 -2.60 9.68
N ARG A 87 -2.43 -2.26 10.46
CA ARG A 87 -2.50 -0.93 11.06
C ARG A 87 -1.36 -0.64 12.04
N ARG A 88 -0.92 -1.66 12.83
CA ARG A 88 0.21 -1.50 13.73
C ARG A 88 1.52 -1.32 12.96
N ALA A 89 1.71 -2.06 11.89
CA ALA A 89 2.87 -1.88 11.02
C ALA A 89 2.91 -0.45 10.47
N GLY A 90 1.81 0.03 9.88
CA GLY A 90 1.73 1.36 9.28
C GLY A 90 1.96 2.50 10.28
N PHE A 91 1.43 2.38 11.49
CA PHE A 91 1.64 3.40 12.53
C PHE A 91 2.93 3.19 13.36
N GLY A 92 3.80 2.23 13.04
CA GLY A 92 5.01 1.94 13.80
C GLY A 92 4.70 1.55 15.25
N ARG A 93 3.84 0.53 15.44
CA ARG A 93 3.34 0.07 16.75
C ARG A 93 3.47 -1.44 16.95
N LEU A 94 4.25 -2.12 16.13
CA LEU A 94 4.47 -3.57 16.25
C LEU A 94 5.15 -3.94 17.56
N SER A 95 6.01 -3.08 18.10
CA SER A 95 6.73 -3.32 19.37
C SER A 95 5.80 -3.42 20.59
N GLU A 96 4.58 -2.87 20.50
CA GLU A 96 3.57 -3.02 21.56
C GLU A 96 3.16 -4.49 21.75
N ILE A 97 3.30 -5.34 20.72
CA ILE A 97 2.92 -6.76 20.76
C ILE A 97 4.11 -7.71 20.61
N PHE A 98 5.14 -7.36 19.83
CA PHE A 98 6.30 -8.23 19.56
C PHE A 98 7.56 -7.85 20.36
N GLY A 99 7.51 -6.74 21.11
CA GLY A 99 8.62 -6.29 21.96
C GLY A 99 9.81 -5.77 21.15
N LYS A 100 11.01 -5.96 21.69
CA LYS A 100 12.26 -5.39 21.16
C LYS A 100 12.53 -5.74 19.68
N ARG A 101 12.03 -6.87 19.20
CA ARG A 101 12.35 -7.39 17.86
C ARG A 101 11.87 -6.48 16.72
N THR A 102 10.84 -5.67 16.95
CA THR A 102 10.23 -4.81 15.92
C THR A 102 10.45 -3.32 16.18
N VAL A 103 11.30 -2.95 17.13
CA VAL A 103 11.56 -1.54 17.45
C VAL A 103 12.15 -0.78 16.26
N GLU A 104 13.08 -1.38 15.53
CA GLU A 104 13.69 -0.73 14.36
C GLU A 104 12.67 -0.56 13.22
N ASN A 105 11.76 -1.52 13.03
CA ASN A 105 10.64 -1.37 12.10
C ASN A 105 9.72 -0.21 12.50
N ASP A 106 9.39 -0.11 13.79
CA ASP A 106 8.55 0.98 14.28
C ASP A 106 9.23 2.35 14.13
N LYS A 107 10.53 2.44 14.41
CA LYS A 107 11.32 3.65 14.16
C LYS A 107 11.31 4.05 12.69
N PHE A 108 11.49 3.07 11.80
CA PHE A 108 11.41 3.28 10.34
C PHE A 108 10.06 3.88 9.94
N MET A 109 8.95 3.25 10.35
CA MET A 109 7.60 3.69 9.98
C MET A 109 7.25 5.07 10.55
N ARG A 110 7.73 5.39 11.76
CA ARG A 110 7.58 6.71 12.37
C ARG A 110 8.41 7.77 11.64
N ASN A 111 9.63 7.41 11.25
CA ASN A 111 10.55 8.34 10.60
C ASN A 111 10.11 8.66 9.16
N ILE A 112 9.54 7.70 8.42
CA ILE A 112 9.11 7.91 7.03
C ILE A 112 7.84 8.78 6.90
N GLY A 113 7.17 9.11 8.01
CA GLY A 113 6.09 10.09 8.01
C GLY A 113 4.72 9.59 7.51
N LEU A 114 4.44 8.28 7.54
CA LEU A 114 3.15 7.76 7.08
C LEU A 114 1.98 8.28 7.91
N LYS A 115 2.16 8.49 9.20
CA LYS A 115 1.12 9.02 10.08
C LYS A 115 0.67 10.43 9.67
N GLU A 116 1.62 11.26 9.30
CA GLU A 116 1.37 12.62 8.82
C GLU A 116 0.64 12.62 7.46
N ALA A 117 1.02 11.70 6.57
CA ALA A 117 0.35 11.50 5.29
C ALA A 117 -1.11 11.08 5.49
N VAL A 118 -1.36 10.09 6.33
CA VAL A 118 -2.72 9.61 6.69
C VAL A 118 -3.61 10.72 7.25
N GLN A 119 -3.07 11.59 8.11
CA GLN A 119 -3.83 12.72 8.66
C GLN A 119 -4.24 13.70 7.58
N ARG A 120 -3.33 14.06 6.67
CA ARG A 120 -3.61 14.94 5.53
C ARG A 120 -4.59 14.33 4.55
N ASP A 121 -4.51 13.02 4.31
CA ASP A 121 -5.50 12.30 3.50
C ASP A 121 -6.89 12.45 4.10
N PHE A 122 -7.02 12.18 5.41
CA PHE A 122 -8.31 12.26 6.09
C PHE A 122 -8.90 13.68 6.02
N GLU A 123 -8.08 14.71 6.14
CA GLU A 123 -8.51 16.10 6.03
C GLU A 123 -9.12 16.39 4.65
N LYS A 124 -8.54 15.80 3.56
CA LYS A 124 -8.95 16.02 2.17
C LYS A 124 -10.19 15.22 1.74
N LEU A 125 -10.60 14.20 2.50
CA LEU A 125 -11.79 13.42 2.14
C LEU A 125 -13.06 14.29 2.23
N SER A 126 -14.00 14.02 1.34
CA SER A 126 -15.34 14.60 1.40
C SER A 126 -16.06 14.20 2.69
N PRO A 127 -17.02 15.01 3.18
CA PRO A 127 -17.84 14.63 4.33
C PRO A 127 -18.56 13.28 4.13
N ALA A 128 -19.04 12.99 2.93
CA ALA A 128 -19.67 11.72 2.59
C ALA A 128 -18.71 10.54 2.74
N MET A 129 -17.48 10.66 2.21
CA MET A 129 -16.47 9.60 2.35
C MET A 129 -16.05 9.39 3.80
N LYS A 130 -15.92 10.46 4.58
CA LYS A 130 -15.65 10.37 6.04
C LYS A 130 -16.72 9.60 6.76
N GLU A 131 -18.00 9.85 6.45
CA GLU A 131 -19.14 9.12 7.04
C GLU A 131 -19.10 7.62 6.67
N LEU A 132 -18.80 7.28 5.42
CA LEU A 132 -18.76 5.90 4.96
C LEU A 132 -17.59 5.12 5.59
N ILE A 133 -16.40 5.73 5.71
CA ILE A 133 -15.28 5.09 6.40
C ILE A 133 -15.57 4.94 7.89
N GLN A 134 -16.27 5.91 8.51
CA GLN A 134 -16.72 5.79 9.89
C GLN A 134 -17.69 4.61 10.05
N SER A 135 -18.67 4.47 9.15
CA SER A 135 -19.63 3.36 9.18
C SER A 135 -18.91 2.00 9.03
N TYR A 136 -17.91 1.93 8.15
CA TYR A 136 -17.04 0.75 8.06
C TYR A 136 -16.33 0.47 9.39
N SER A 137 -15.76 1.49 10.01
CA SER A 137 -15.09 1.38 11.31
C SER A 137 -16.03 0.89 12.41
N ASP A 138 -17.27 1.39 12.40
CA ASP A 138 -18.32 0.95 13.35
C ASP A 138 -18.68 -0.52 13.15
N GLY A 139 -18.70 -1.00 11.90
CA GLY A 139 -18.87 -2.41 11.58
C GLY A 139 -17.74 -3.29 12.11
N VAL A 140 -16.48 -2.88 11.93
CA VAL A 140 -15.32 -3.54 12.52
C VAL A 140 -15.43 -3.56 14.05
N ASN A 141 -15.76 -2.45 14.66
CA ASN A 141 -15.92 -2.30 16.10
C ASN A 141 -17.08 -3.13 16.66
N SER A 142 -18.14 -3.25 15.90
CA SER A 142 -19.28 -4.12 16.26
C SER A 142 -18.84 -5.59 16.37
N TRP A 143 -17.99 -6.04 15.42
CA TRP A 143 -17.39 -7.37 15.53
C TRP A 143 -16.45 -7.49 16.74
N ILE A 144 -15.55 -6.54 16.94
CA ILE A 144 -14.62 -6.51 18.10
C ILE A 144 -15.42 -6.60 19.41
N ASN A 145 -16.45 -5.80 19.57
CA ASN A 145 -17.26 -5.73 20.79
C ASN A 145 -18.14 -6.97 21.01
N SER A 146 -18.48 -7.71 19.94
CA SER A 146 -19.21 -8.99 20.05
C SER A 146 -18.35 -10.12 20.66
N ARG A 147 -17.02 -9.96 20.68
CA ARG A 147 -16.07 -10.98 21.17
C ARG A 147 -15.75 -10.80 22.65
N LYS A 148 -16.33 -11.64 23.50
CA LYS A 148 -16.06 -11.64 24.96
C LYS A 148 -14.78 -12.43 25.30
N LEU A 149 -14.66 -13.66 24.84
CA LEU A 149 -13.58 -14.60 25.21
C LEU A 149 -12.95 -15.32 23.99
N ASN A 150 -13.69 -15.50 22.92
CA ASN A 150 -13.30 -16.37 21.80
C ASN A 150 -12.59 -15.57 20.71
N TRP A 151 -11.38 -15.13 21.01
CA TRP A 151 -10.51 -14.41 20.07
C TRP A 151 -9.77 -15.37 19.15
N PRO A 152 -9.40 -14.96 17.92
CA PRO A 152 -8.45 -15.69 17.08
C PRO A 152 -7.18 -16.06 17.85
N PRO A 153 -6.55 -17.23 17.54
CA PRO A 153 -5.42 -17.77 18.30
C PRO A 153 -4.26 -16.81 18.50
N GLU A 154 -4.00 -15.95 17.52
CA GLU A 154 -2.91 -14.97 17.56
C GLU A 154 -3.07 -13.97 18.70
N PHE A 155 -4.29 -13.48 18.94
CA PHE A 155 -4.58 -12.55 20.03
C PHE A 155 -4.39 -13.21 21.39
N MET A 156 -4.78 -14.50 21.49
CA MET A 156 -4.60 -15.27 22.72
C MET A 156 -3.14 -15.59 23.00
N LEU A 157 -2.39 -16.02 21.97
CA LEU A 157 -0.96 -16.34 22.08
C LEU A 157 -0.16 -15.10 22.46
N LEU A 158 -0.44 -13.96 21.87
CA LEU A 158 0.25 -12.70 22.12
C LEU A 158 -0.32 -11.94 23.34
N ARG A 159 -1.43 -12.43 23.93
CA ARG A 159 -2.07 -11.88 25.14
C ARG A 159 -2.40 -10.41 25.05
N PHE A 160 -3.10 -10.02 23.98
CA PHE A 160 -3.65 -8.67 23.84
C PHE A 160 -5.01 -8.72 23.14
N ARG A 161 -5.70 -7.59 23.13
CA ARG A 161 -6.96 -7.38 22.41
C ARG A 161 -6.79 -6.22 21.43
N PRO A 162 -7.43 -6.27 20.25
CA PRO A 162 -7.41 -5.15 19.34
C PRO A 162 -8.09 -3.93 20.00
N GLN A 163 -7.54 -2.76 19.73
CA GLN A 163 -8.20 -1.50 20.05
C GLN A 163 -9.33 -1.24 19.07
N ALA A 164 -10.21 -0.29 19.39
CA ALA A 164 -11.22 0.16 18.45
C ALA A 164 -10.57 0.56 17.12
N TRP A 165 -11.26 0.27 16.04
CA TRP A 165 -10.85 0.65 14.69
C TRP A 165 -11.32 2.09 14.43
N GLU A 166 -10.43 2.93 13.95
CA GLU A 166 -10.70 4.31 13.60
C GLU A 166 -10.60 4.51 12.07
N PRO A 167 -11.24 5.52 11.48
CA PRO A 167 -11.12 5.84 10.06
C PRO A 167 -9.67 5.92 9.54
N LEU A 168 -8.78 6.47 10.36
CA LEU A 168 -7.35 6.57 10.05
C LEU A 168 -6.66 5.19 9.90
N ASP A 169 -7.20 4.14 10.55
CA ASP A 169 -6.68 2.78 10.43
C ASP A 169 -6.90 2.21 9.00
N SER A 170 -7.98 2.62 8.34
CA SER A 170 -8.22 2.26 6.94
C SER A 170 -7.29 3.02 5.99
N LEU A 171 -7.04 4.29 6.26
CA LEU A 171 -6.13 5.10 5.45
C LEU A 171 -4.68 4.66 5.57
N VAL A 172 -4.22 4.23 6.77
CA VAL A 172 -2.84 3.76 6.92
C VAL A 172 -2.57 2.49 6.11
N ILE A 173 -3.57 1.62 5.91
CA ILE A 173 -3.43 0.44 5.05
C ILE A 173 -3.20 0.86 3.59
N LYS A 174 -3.90 1.88 3.11
CA LYS A 174 -3.66 2.47 1.78
C LYS A 174 -2.23 3.01 1.67
N GLU A 175 -1.71 3.70 2.70
CA GLU A 175 -0.34 4.23 2.69
C GLU A 175 0.73 3.13 2.79
N ILE A 176 0.46 2.01 3.46
CA ILE A 176 1.35 0.83 3.41
C ILE A 176 1.45 0.31 1.98
N MET A 177 0.35 0.26 1.24
CA MET A 177 0.39 -0.15 -0.17
C MET A 177 1.20 0.83 -1.02
N ALA A 178 1.09 2.14 -0.76
CA ALA A 178 1.95 3.13 -1.41
C ALA A 178 3.43 2.89 -1.06
N LEU A 179 3.77 2.59 0.19
CA LEU A 179 5.15 2.28 0.61
C LEU A 179 5.69 1.00 -0.05
N LEU A 180 4.86 -0.04 -0.19
CA LEU A 180 5.29 -1.30 -0.80
C LEU A 180 5.54 -1.16 -2.32
N LEU A 181 4.79 -0.28 -2.98
CA LEU A 181 4.83 -0.11 -4.43
C LEU A 181 5.71 1.07 -4.90
N CYS A 182 6.14 1.96 -3.99
CA CYS A 182 7.05 3.07 -4.26
C CYS A 182 8.36 2.83 -3.51
N VAL A 183 9.40 2.42 -4.23
CA VAL A 183 10.72 2.08 -3.65
C VAL A 183 11.86 2.87 -4.30
N ASP A 184 11.53 3.98 -4.97
CA ASP A 184 12.45 4.77 -5.78
C ASP A 184 13.63 5.33 -4.96
N TYR A 185 13.36 5.78 -3.73
CA TYR A 185 14.38 6.27 -2.79
C TYR A 185 15.51 5.26 -2.54
N ARG A 186 15.22 3.94 -2.56
CA ARG A 186 16.24 2.89 -2.39
C ARG A 186 17.17 2.83 -3.58
N SER A 187 16.60 2.82 -4.78
CA SER A 187 17.36 2.83 -6.04
C SER A 187 18.23 4.08 -6.16
N GLU A 188 17.67 5.22 -5.77
CA GLU A 188 18.39 6.50 -5.78
C GLU A 188 19.54 6.51 -4.76
N ALA A 189 19.32 6.01 -3.55
CA ALA A 189 20.38 5.86 -2.55
C ALA A 189 21.53 4.97 -3.03
N VAL A 190 21.23 3.91 -3.79
CA VAL A 190 22.25 3.05 -4.39
C VAL A 190 23.01 3.78 -5.47
N ARG A 191 22.30 4.45 -6.39
CA ARG A 191 22.90 5.25 -7.44
C ARG A 191 23.83 6.33 -6.87
N GLY A 192 23.40 7.00 -5.78
CA GLY A 192 24.25 7.96 -5.06
C GLY A 192 25.54 7.34 -4.50
N ARG A 193 25.49 6.11 -3.98
CA ARG A 193 26.69 5.37 -3.53
C ARG A 193 27.60 4.98 -4.68
N LEU A 194 27.05 4.57 -5.82
CA LEU A 194 27.83 4.27 -7.03
C LEU A 194 28.57 5.51 -7.51
N VAL A 195 27.91 6.67 -7.57
CA VAL A 195 28.56 7.95 -7.94
C VAL A 195 29.71 8.26 -7.00
N LYS A 196 29.55 8.07 -5.70
CA LYS A 196 30.62 8.31 -4.71
C LYS A 196 31.81 7.36 -4.89
N LYS A 197 31.57 6.10 -5.28
CA LYS A 197 32.63 5.09 -5.48
C LYS A 197 33.32 5.16 -6.85
N LEU A 198 32.57 5.37 -7.91
CA LEU A 198 33.03 5.22 -9.30
C LEU A 198 33.09 6.52 -10.09
N GLY A 199 32.56 7.61 -9.56
CA GLY A 199 32.33 8.86 -10.27
C GLY A 199 31.06 8.84 -11.13
N ALA A 200 30.57 10.03 -11.51
CA ALA A 200 29.28 10.20 -12.19
C ALA A 200 29.24 9.51 -13.58
N GLN A 201 30.30 9.66 -14.36
CA GLN A 201 30.35 9.15 -15.75
C GLN A 201 30.27 7.62 -15.80
N LYS A 202 31.04 6.90 -14.98
CA LYS A 202 31.04 5.44 -14.93
C LYS A 202 29.72 4.90 -14.34
N SER A 203 29.13 5.62 -13.38
CA SER A 203 27.83 5.28 -12.81
C SER A 203 26.70 5.39 -13.83
N LEU A 204 26.70 6.43 -14.66
CA LEU A 204 25.73 6.60 -15.74
C LEU A 204 25.87 5.50 -16.79
N GLN A 205 27.11 5.15 -17.20
CA GLN A 205 27.36 4.07 -18.13
C GLN A 205 26.80 2.73 -17.64
N ILE A 206 27.04 2.37 -16.37
CA ILE A 206 26.49 1.15 -15.74
C ILE A 206 24.97 1.15 -15.76
N MET A 207 24.34 2.32 -15.57
CA MET A 207 22.90 2.45 -15.59
C MET A 207 22.31 2.34 -17.00
N GLU A 208 23.01 2.83 -18.03
CA GLU A 208 22.62 2.72 -19.44
C GLU A 208 22.74 1.27 -19.94
N GLU A 209 23.80 0.56 -19.57
CA GLU A 209 24.04 -0.85 -19.92
C GLU A 209 23.11 -1.82 -19.18
N GLY A 210 22.40 -1.35 -18.16
CA GLY A 210 21.47 -2.09 -17.31
C GLY A 210 22.14 -2.64 -16.05
N ILE A 211 21.46 -2.47 -14.92
CA ILE A 211 21.92 -2.93 -13.60
C ILE A 211 22.12 -4.47 -13.56
N GLY A 212 21.48 -5.22 -14.47
CA GLY A 212 21.56 -6.67 -14.52
C GLY A 212 22.97 -7.23 -14.74
N SER A 213 23.85 -6.50 -15.46
CA SER A 213 25.25 -6.91 -15.65
C SER A 213 26.15 -6.51 -14.47
N ALA A 214 25.79 -5.45 -13.74
CA ALA A 214 26.53 -4.98 -12.58
C ALA A 214 26.25 -5.81 -11.30
N TYR A 215 25.14 -6.52 -11.23
CA TYR A 215 24.82 -7.39 -10.09
C TYR A 215 25.83 -8.51 -9.87
N SER A 216 26.45 -9.01 -10.92
CA SER A 216 27.46 -10.08 -10.83
C SER A 216 28.83 -9.60 -10.33
N GLU A 217 29.08 -8.29 -10.32
CA GLU A 217 30.36 -7.70 -9.92
C GLU A 217 30.32 -7.00 -8.56
N ILE A 218 29.14 -6.91 -7.91
CA ILE A 218 28.98 -6.27 -6.61
C ILE A 218 29.07 -7.31 -5.50
N GLU A 219 30.28 -7.52 -4.98
CA GLU A 219 30.56 -8.40 -3.83
C GLU A 219 30.03 -7.85 -2.48
N ASP A 220 29.46 -6.65 -2.45
CA ASP A 220 28.98 -6.01 -1.22
C ASP A 220 27.51 -6.37 -0.96
N LEU A 221 27.29 -7.42 -0.15
CA LEU A 221 25.95 -7.86 0.33
C LEU A 221 25.10 -6.70 0.88
N SER A 222 25.72 -5.66 1.46
CA SER A 222 25.02 -4.49 1.96
C SER A 222 24.39 -3.66 0.83
N LEU A 223 24.89 -3.76 -0.38
CA LEU A 223 24.33 -3.11 -1.56
C LEU A 223 23.17 -3.93 -2.13
N ALA A 224 23.27 -5.25 -2.11
CA ALA A 224 22.18 -6.14 -2.50
C ALA A 224 20.97 -6.02 -1.55
N GLU A 225 21.22 -5.91 -0.23
CA GLU A 225 20.18 -5.63 0.76
C GLU A 225 19.52 -4.25 0.57
N ALA A 226 20.28 -3.25 0.13
CA ALA A 226 19.77 -1.90 -0.12
C ALA A 226 19.01 -1.78 -1.45
N LEU A 227 19.32 -2.65 -2.42
CA LEU A 227 18.56 -2.78 -3.67
C LEU A 227 17.23 -3.51 -3.45
N GLY A 228 17.09 -4.14 -2.27
CA GLY A 228 15.88 -4.84 -1.83
C GLY A 228 15.64 -6.16 -2.55
N PRO A 229 15.24 -7.20 -1.82
CA PRO A 229 14.99 -8.51 -2.39
C PRO A 229 13.56 -8.62 -2.93
N HIS A 230 13.09 -7.71 -3.77
CA HIS A 230 11.79 -7.89 -4.41
C HIS A 230 11.90 -8.06 -5.93
N PRO A 231 12.72 -9.01 -6.42
CA PRO A 231 12.74 -9.34 -7.85
C PRO A 231 11.45 -10.01 -8.33
N SER A 232 10.51 -10.28 -7.41
CA SER A 232 9.25 -11.00 -7.68
C SER A 232 8.01 -10.13 -7.65
N LEU A 233 8.08 -8.88 -7.22
CA LEU A 233 6.92 -7.98 -7.24
C LEU A 233 6.73 -7.44 -8.65
N GLY A 234 5.57 -7.73 -9.20
CA GLY A 234 5.16 -7.26 -10.51
C GLY A 234 3.66 -7.39 -10.64
N SER A 235 3.14 -7.06 -11.79
CA SER A 235 1.72 -7.27 -12.10
C SER A 235 1.57 -7.35 -13.60
N ASN A 236 0.62 -8.16 -14.06
CA ASN A 236 0.20 -8.18 -15.44
C ASN A 236 -1.28 -7.82 -15.53
N ASN A 237 -1.63 -7.06 -16.53
CA ASN A 237 -3.01 -6.98 -16.97
C ASN A 237 -3.10 -6.85 -18.49
N TRP A 238 -4.22 -7.22 -19.02
CA TRP A 238 -4.54 -7.02 -20.41
C TRP A 238 -6.04 -6.88 -20.62
N VAL A 239 -6.40 -6.20 -21.68
CA VAL A 239 -7.77 -6.09 -22.13
C VAL A 239 -7.81 -6.27 -23.65
N LEU A 240 -8.77 -7.07 -24.12
CA LEU A 240 -9.05 -7.32 -25.53
C LEU A 240 -10.39 -6.69 -25.90
N ALA A 241 -10.44 -6.02 -27.03
CA ALA A 241 -11.70 -5.56 -27.61
C ALA A 241 -12.56 -6.74 -28.10
N GLY A 242 -13.88 -6.55 -28.13
CA GLY A 242 -14.82 -7.58 -28.61
C GLY A 242 -14.53 -8.12 -30.00
N SER A 243 -13.90 -7.32 -30.89
CA SER A 243 -13.45 -7.76 -32.21
C SER A 243 -12.38 -8.86 -32.20
N ARG A 244 -11.77 -9.12 -31.03
CA ARG A 244 -10.73 -10.15 -30.80
C ARG A 244 -11.19 -11.30 -29.92
N THR A 245 -12.48 -11.36 -29.61
CA THR A 245 -13.06 -12.38 -28.73
C THR A 245 -14.15 -13.13 -29.43
N GLU A 246 -14.36 -14.38 -29.10
CA GLU A 246 -15.44 -15.21 -29.66
C GLU A 246 -16.84 -14.68 -29.28
N SER A 247 -16.97 -14.16 -28.05
CA SER A 247 -18.23 -13.61 -27.55
C SER A 247 -18.63 -12.27 -28.17
N GLY A 248 -17.70 -11.59 -28.87
CA GLY A 248 -17.91 -10.22 -29.35
C GLY A 248 -17.92 -9.16 -28.24
N LYS A 249 -17.59 -9.54 -26.97
CA LYS A 249 -17.50 -8.66 -25.81
C LYS A 249 -16.06 -8.55 -25.34
N PRO A 250 -15.64 -7.42 -24.74
CA PRO A 250 -14.30 -7.29 -24.20
C PRO A 250 -13.97 -8.36 -23.15
N LEU A 251 -12.71 -8.72 -23.08
CA LEU A 251 -12.14 -9.54 -22.00
C LEU A 251 -11.05 -8.76 -21.29
N LEU A 252 -11.10 -8.71 -19.96
CA LEU A 252 -10.10 -8.10 -19.11
C LEU A 252 -9.57 -9.14 -18.11
N ALA A 253 -8.25 -9.23 -17.99
CA ALA A 253 -7.60 -10.02 -16.93
C ALA A 253 -6.57 -9.18 -16.20
N ASN A 254 -6.43 -9.42 -14.91
CA ASN A 254 -5.45 -8.78 -14.06
C ASN A 254 -4.86 -9.79 -13.08
N ASP A 255 -3.54 -9.80 -12.98
CA ASP A 255 -2.76 -10.72 -12.15
C ASP A 255 -1.69 -9.92 -11.37
N PRO A 256 -2.02 -9.39 -10.19
CA PRO A 256 -1.07 -8.66 -9.36
C PRO A 256 -0.16 -9.62 -8.59
N HIS A 257 1.14 -9.63 -8.93
CA HIS A 257 2.18 -10.46 -8.31
C HIS A 257 2.73 -9.76 -7.07
N LEU A 258 1.98 -9.80 -5.98
CA LEU A 258 2.43 -9.38 -4.65
C LEU A 258 3.02 -10.57 -3.89
N GLU A 259 3.61 -10.34 -2.72
CA GLU A 259 4.16 -11.42 -1.89
C GLU A 259 3.08 -12.45 -1.55
N ILE A 260 3.41 -13.72 -1.75
CA ILE A 260 2.51 -14.84 -1.41
C ILE A 260 2.44 -14.95 0.11
N SER A 261 1.25 -14.79 0.66
CA SER A 261 0.99 -14.85 2.10
C SER A 261 -0.28 -15.64 2.43
N LEU A 262 -0.35 -16.13 3.65
CA LEU A 262 -1.56 -16.76 4.19
C LEU A 262 -1.93 -16.07 5.52
N PRO A 263 -3.06 -15.37 5.58
CA PRO A 263 -4.02 -15.16 4.50
C PRO A 263 -3.47 -14.24 3.38
N SER A 264 -4.06 -14.35 2.19
CA SER A 264 -3.75 -13.45 1.06
C SER A 264 -4.02 -12.00 1.43
N ILE A 265 -3.27 -11.07 0.81
CA ILE A 265 -3.56 -9.64 0.91
C ILE A 265 -4.94 -9.30 0.35
N TRP A 266 -5.37 -10.02 -0.68
CA TRP A 266 -6.63 -9.82 -1.34
C TRP A 266 -7.78 -10.52 -0.61
N TYR A 267 -8.92 -9.83 -0.58
CA TYR A 267 -10.19 -10.33 -0.04
C TYR A 267 -11.30 -10.08 -1.06
N GLU A 268 -11.80 -11.14 -1.66
CA GLU A 268 -12.89 -11.05 -2.62
C GLU A 268 -14.20 -10.76 -1.91
N VAL A 269 -14.99 -9.82 -2.44
CA VAL A 269 -16.25 -9.39 -1.87
C VAL A 269 -17.21 -8.88 -2.94
N HIS A 270 -18.50 -9.14 -2.77
CA HIS A 270 -19.59 -8.60 -3.56
C HIS A 270 -20.44 -7.67 -2.69
N LEU A 271 -20.58 -6.42 -3.08
CA LEU A 271 -21.28 -5.37 -2.33
C LEU A 271 -22.45 -4.84 -3.15
N VAL A 272 -23.67 -4.89 -2.57
CA VAL A 272 -24.91 -4.51 -3.25
C VAL A 272 -25.75 -3.60 -2.37
N SER A 273 -26.06 -2.42 -2.89
CA SER A 273 -27.06 -1.48 -2.34
C SER A 273 -27.73 -0.73 -3.49
N PRO A 274 -28.79 0.05 -3.25
CA PRO A 274 -29.37 0.90 -4.29
C PRO A 274 -28.30 1.79 -4.96
N GLY A 275 -28.10 1.65 -6.27
CA GLY A 275 -27.12 2.41 -7.04
C GLY A 275 -25.68 1.92 -6.95
N LEU A 276 -25.41 0.82 -6.26
CA LEU A 276 -24.09 0.18 -6.17
C LEU A 276 -24.22 -1.34 -6.25
N ASN A 277 -23.61 -1.93 -7.26
CA ASN A 277 -23.48 -3.38 -7.43
C ASN A 277 -22.09 -3.69 -7.97
N ILE A 278 -21.18 -4.08 -7.06
CA ILE A 278 -19.75 -4.25 -7.36
C ILE A 278 -19.24 -5.57 -6.81
N ILE A 279 -18.39 -6.25 -7.57
CA ILE A 279 -17.67 -7.45 -7.15
C ILE A 279 -16.21 -7.36 -7.56
N GLY A 280 -15.34 -7.90 -6.73
CA GLY A 280 -13.90 -7.97 -6.98
C GLY A 280 -13.12 -8.11 -5.70
N VAL A 281 -11.85 -7.73 -5.74
CA VAL A 281 -10.95 -7.84 -4.59
C VAL A 281 -10.79 -6.50 -3.89
N SER A 282 -10.93 -6.56 -2.56
CA SER A 282 -10.60 -5.50 -1.60
C SER A 282 -9.33 -5.86 -0.84
N ILE A 283 -8.86 -4.97 0.02
CA ILE A 283 -7.82 -5.23 1.02
C ILE A 283 -8.50 -5.12 2.39
N PRO A 284 -8.39 -6.14 3.28
CA PRO A 284 -8.98 -6.06 4.61
C PRO A 284 -8.54 -4.79 5.36
N GLY A 285 -9.51 -3.96 5.72
CA GLY A 285 -9.30 -2.62 6.25
C GLY A 285 -9.72 -1.50 5.29
N ILE A 286 -9.88 -1.78 4.00
CA ILE A 286 -10.34 -0.82 2.97
C ILE A 286 -11.73 -1.25 2.48
N PRO A 287 -12.78 -0.43 2.64
CA PRO A 287 -14.17 -0.79 2.31
C PRO A 287 -14.52 -0.69 0.82
N LEU A 288 -13.55 -0.78 -0.09
CA LEU A 288 -13.71 -0.50 -1.51
C LEU A 288 -13.14 -1.64 -2.34
N VAL A 289 -13.73 -1.89 -3.51
CA VAL A 289 -13.20 -2.84 -4.50
C VAL A 289 -12.07 -2.15 -5.27
N ILE A 290 -10.88 -2.72 -5.14
CA ILE A 290 -9.64 -2.18 -5.73
C ILE A 290 -9.49 -2.62 -7.20
N ILE A 291 -9.74 -3.90 -7.47
CA ILE A 291 -9.75 -4.51 -8.80
C ILE A 291 -11.05 -5.29 -8.94
N GLY A 292 -11.81 -5.07 -9.98
CA GLY A 292 -13.09 -5.75 -10.15
C GLY A 292 -13.97 -5.16 -11.24
N HIS A 293 -15.25 -5.31 -11.09
CA HIS A 293 -16.25 -4.76 -11.99
C HIS A 293 -17.55 -4.38 -11.27
N ASN A 294 -18.31 -3.51 -11.88
CA ASN A 294 -19.71 -3.27 -11.58
C ASN A 294 -20.59 -3.69 -12.76
N GLU A 295 -21.84 -3.27 -12.83
CA GLU A 295 -22.77 -3.63 -13.89
C GLU A 295 -22.42 -3.00 -15.25
N SER A 296 -21.52 -2.04 -15.32
CA SER A 296 -21.23 -1.25 -16.50
C SER A 296 -19.81 -1.38 -17.01
N ILE A 297 -18.84 -1.39 -16.08
CA ILE A 297 -17.40 -1.39 -16.39
C ILE A 297 -16.64 -2.44 -15.59
N ALA A 298 -15.50 -2.85 -16.13
CA ALA A 298 -14.48 -3.63 -15.41
C ALA A 298 -13.16 -2.86 -15.44
N TRP A 299 -12.36 -3.00 -14.36
CA TRP A 299 -11.05 -2.38 -14.26
C TRP A 299 -10.02 -3.29 -13.61
N GLY A 300 -8.78 -3.12 -14.03
CA GLY A 300 -7.61 -3.75 -13.46
C GLY A 300 -6.46 -2.76 -13.39
N MET A 301 -5.43 -3.07 -12.59
CA MET A 301 -4.30 -2.16 -12.43
C MET A 301 -2.97 -2.89 -12.29
N THR A 302 -1.90 -2.23 -12.74
CA THR A 302 -0.52 -2.65 -12.47
C THR A 302 0.29 -1.47 -11.99
N ASN A 303 1.33 -1.72 -11.17
CA ASN A 303 2.24 -0.65 -10.78
C ASN A 303 2.90 -0.05 -12.02
N SER A 304 2.86 1.29 -12.13
CA SER A 304 3.40 2.00 -13.29
C SER A 304 4.92 2.12 -13.26
N GLY A 305 5.53 2.02 -12.08
CA GLY A 305 6.96 2.29 -11.89
C GLY A 305 7.34 3.76 -12.13
N VAL A 306 6.38 4.68 -12.06
CA VAL A 306 6.68 6.12 -12.09
C VAL A 306 7.37 6.49 -10.79
N ASP A 307 8.50 7.18 -10.91
CA ASP A 307 9.27 7.68 -9.79
C ASP A 307 8.56 8.86 -9.11
N VAL A 308 8.19 8.66 -7.84
CA VAL A 308 7.40 9.59 -7.02
C VAL A 308 8.11 9.96 -5.72
N GLN A 309 9.37 9.59 -5.59
CA GLN A 309 10.20 9.79 -4.40
C GLN A 309 11.57 10.32 -4.81
N ASP A 310 12.07 11.34 -4.12
CA ASP A 310 13.41 11.88 -4.33
C ASP A 310 14.14 12.07 -3.02
N LEU A 311 15.46 11.83 -3.03
CA LEU A 311 16.36 12.06 -1.92
C LEU A 311 17.09 13.39 -2.08
N TYR A 312 17.15 14.16 -0.99
CA TYR A 312 17.90 15.41 -0.96
C TYR A 312 18.99 15.35 0.10
N LEU A 313 20.22 15.67 -0.32
CA LEU A 313 21.33 15.90 0.60
C LEU A 313 21.08 17.22 1.33
N GLU A 314 21.12 17.20 2.65
CA GLU A 314 20.88 18.39 3.45
C GLU A 314 22.17 18.90 4.10
N ARG A 315 22.27 20.22 4.32
CA ARG A 315 23.28 20.83 5.16
C ARG A 315 22.62 21.32 6.43
N LEU A 316 23.09 20.79 7.55
CA LEU A 316 22.66 21.27 8.87
C LEU A 316 23.71 22.26 9.39
N ASN A 317 23.26 23.25 10.17
CA ASN A 317 24.16 24.15 10.91
C ASN A 317 24.92 23.38 12.01
N PRO A 318 25.95 23.97 12.63
CA PRO A 318 26.73 23.28 13.66
C PRO A 318 25.93 22.84 14.89
N SER A 319 24.84 23.54 15.24
CA SER A 319 23.93 23.12 16.33
C SER A 319 22.96 22.03 15.92
N GLY A 320 22.83 21.72 14.62
CA GLY A 320 21.95 20.69 14.10
C GLY A 320 20.46 21.00 14.20
N ASP A 321 20.06 22.24 14.43
CA ASP A 321 18.66 22.68 14.60
C ASP A 321 18.08 23.35 13.36
N SER A 322 18.91 23.68 12.37
CA SER A 322 18.53 24.37 11.15
C SER A 322 19.19 23.72 9.94
N TYR A 323 18.52 23.81 8.78
CA TYR A 323 19.01 23.33 7.49
C TYR A 323 19.16 24.50 6.51
N LEU A 324 20.09 24.38 5.55
CA LEU A 324 20.33 25.37 4.52
C LEU A 324 19.27 25.23 3.40
N ASP A 325 18.58 26.32 3.08
CA ASP A 325 17.60 26.44 2.00
C ASP A 325 17.91 27.64 1.13
N GLY A 326 18.47 27.42 -0.08
CA GLY A 326 19.15 28.47 -0.82
C GLY A 326 20.37 28.97 -0.04
N ASP A 327 20.36 30.22 0.31
CA ASP A 327 21.39 30.87 1.11
C ASP A 327 20.96 31.14 2.58
N GLU A 328 19.78 30.66 2.98
CA GLU A 328 19.19 30.93 4.29
C GLU A 328 19.16 29.68 5.17
N TRP A 329 19.43 29.85 6.48
CA TRP A 329 19.23 28.84 7.47
C TRP A 329 17.78 28.84 7.94
N LYS A 330 17.07 27.72 7.74
CA LYS A 330 15.69 27.53 8.20
C LYS A 330 15.62 26.49 9.31
N PRO A 331 14.79 26.71 10.35
CA PRO A 331 14.68 25.78 11.45
C PRO A 331 14.10 24.44 10.98
N LEU A 332 14.63 23.33 11.53
CA LEU A 332 14.01 22.00 11.38
C LEU A 332 12.69 21.95 12.17
N LEU A 333 11.66 21.40 11.52
CA LEU A 333 10.46 21.00 12.26
C LEU A 333 10.76 19.68 12.98
N ARG A 334 10.79 19.71 14.31
CA ARG A 334 11.12 18.55 15.14
C ARG A 334 9.90 18.02 15.87
N LYS A 335 9.81 16.71 15.94
CA LYS A 335 8.75 16.02 16.63
C LYS A 335 9.31 14.86 17.44
N GLU A 336 9.02 14.83 18.73
CA GLU A 336 9.34 13.68 19.58
C GLU A 336 8.30 12.58 19.37
N GLU A 337 8.75 11.38 19.03
CA GLU A 337 7.95 10.18 18.90
C GLU A 337 8.26 9.20 20.02
N THR A 338 7.22 8.55 20.53
CA THR A 338 7.31 7.61 21.64
C THR A 338 6.84 6.22 21.23
N ILE A 339 7.72 5.22 21.31
CA ILE A 339 7.45 3.83 20.91
C ILE A 339 7.31 2.96 22.18
N LYS A 340 6.10 2.48 22.43
CA LYS A 340 5.84 1.53 23.51
C LYS A 340 6.39 0.16 23.14
N VAL A 341 7.13 -0.47 24.07
CA VAL A 341 7.77 -1.78 23.82
C VAL A 341 7.28 -2.78 24.86
N LYS A 342 6.64 -3.88 24.41
CA LYS A 342 6.18 -4.94 25.30
C LYS A 342 7.33 -5.47 26.16
N GLY A 343 7.10 -5.56 27.46
CA GLY A 343 8.09 -6.01 28.43
C GLY A 343 9.03 -4.91 28.95
N ARG A 344 8.90 -3.66 28.49
CA ARG A 344 9.66 -2.51 29.03
C ARG A 344 8.74 -1.54 29.76
N LYS A 345 9.21 -1.02 30.89
CA LYS A 345 8.48 0.01 31.66
C LYS A 345 8.55 1.39 30.99
N GLN A 346 9.71 1.71 30.42
CA GLN A 346 9.92 2.97 29.72
C GLN A 346 9.85 2.76 28.19
N PRO A 347 9.17 3.65 27.47
CA PRO A 347 9.15 3.60 26.02
C PRO A 347 10.50 4.04 25.43
N GLU A 348 10.75 3.63 24.21
CA GLU A 348 11.81 4.23 23.38
C GLU A 348 11.34 5.62 22.93
N ARG A 349 12.27 6.57 22.91
CA ARG A 349 12.04 7.93 22.38
C ARG A 349 12.92 8.14 21.17
N MET A 350 12.39 8.80 20.17
CA MET A 350 13.13 9.24 19.00
C MET A 350 12.63 10.60 18.55
N GLU A 351 13.51 11.38 17.95
CA GLU A 351 13.17 12.63 17.31
C GLU A 351 13.07 12.41 15.79
N VAL A 352 12.01 12.89 15.20
CA VAL A 352 11.82 12.95 13.74
C VAL A 352 11.92 14.41 13.34
N SER A 353 12.89 14.72 12.48
CA SER A 353 13.15 16.07 12.00
C SER A 353 12.76 16.20 10.53
N TRP A 354 12.17 17.32 10.16
CA TRP A 354 11.70 17.60 8.81
C TRP A 354 12.33 18.87 8.26
N THR A 355 12.69 18.81 6.99
CA THR A 355 12.95 19.98 6.15
C THR A 355 11.73 20.29 5.29
N ARG A 356 11.79 21.32 4.46
CA ARG A 356 10.73 21.56 3.46
C ARG A 356 10.58 20.44 2.42
N ARG A 357 11.63 19.61 2.24
CA ARG A 357 11.64 18.49 1.30
C ARG A 357 10.94 17.25 1.87
N GLY A 358 10.93 17.12 3.18
CA GLY A 358 10.35 15.97 3.89
C GLY A 358 11.15 15.58 5.13
N PRO A 359 10.91 14.39 5.69
CA PRO A 359 11.62 13.93 6.87
C PRO A 359 13.09 13.63 6.57
N LEU A 360 13.97 13.88 7.55
CA LEU A 360 15.34 13.40 7.54
C LEU A 360 15.34 11.89 7.75
N VAL A 361 15.75 11.14 6.72
CA VAL A 361 15.70 9.67 6.69
C VAL A 361 17.05 9.01 6.98
N SER A 362 18.12 9.78 7.12
CA SER A 362 19.42 9.31 7.55
C SER A 362 19.63 9.56 9.06
N PRO A 363 20.39 8.71 9.77
CA PRO A 363 20.99 7.45 9.28
C PRO A 363 20.05 6.24 9.34
N LEU A 364 18.79 6.43 9.76
CA LEU A 364 17.89 5.33 10.12
C LEU A 364 17.47 4.49 8.88
N ILE A 365 17.00 5.18 7.83
CA ILE A 365 16.51 4.53 6.61
C ILE A 365 17.66 4.39 5.60
N ILE A 366 18.44 5.46 5.44
CA ILE A 366 19.60 5.50 4.57
C ILE A 366 20.85 5.57 5.43
N LYS A 367 21.69 4.56 5.36
CA LYS A 367 22.98 4.51 6.08
C LYS A 367 23.96 5.51 5.47
N SER A 368 23.71 6.80 5.68
CA SER A 368 24.55 7.91 5.26
C SER A 368 25.03 8.71 6.47
N GLN A 369 26.28 9.14 6.43
CA GLN A 369 26.82 10.10 7.41
C GLN A 369 26.32 11.53 7.16
N SER A 370 25.95 11.83 5.92
CA SER A 370 25.37 13.13 5.56
C SER A 370 23.87 13.10 5.81
N PRO A 371 23.27 14.19 6.32
CA PRO A 371 21.83 14.31 6.44
C PRO A 371 21.16 14.19 5.07
N VAL A 372 20.11 13.39 4.98
CA VAL A 372 19.31 13.14 3.76
C VAL A 372 17.85 13.25 4.11
N SER A 373 17.11 14.06 3.37
CA SER A 373 15.65 14.11 3.45
C SER A 373 15.01 13.37 2.28
N LEU A 374 13.76 12.92 2.47
CA LEU A 374 12.96 12.22 1.49
C LEU A 374 11.77 13.10 1.10
N SER A 375 11.66 13.46 -0.18
CA SER A 375 10.40 13.97 -0.75
C SER A 375 9.58 12.81 -1.29
N TRP A 376 8.30 12.80 -0.99
CA TRP A 376 7.37 11.78 -1.48
C TRP A 376 5.99 12.39 -1.70
N THR A 377 5.34 12.06 -2.82
CA THR A 377 4.06 12.66 -3.21
C THR A 377 2.93 12.47 -2.22
N ILE A 378 3.01 11.44 -1.35
CA ILE A 378 2.00 11.21 -0.30
C ILE A 378 2.00 12.29 0.80
N TYR A 379 3.11 13.03 0.99
CA TYR A 379 3.20 14.01 2.07
C TYR A 379 2.27 15.20 1.91
N GLU A 380 1.74 15.42 0.72
CA GLU A 380 0.74 16.46 0.48
C GLU A 380 -0.68 16.03 0.82
N GLY A 381 -0.87 14.75 1.19
CA GLY A 381 -2.18 14.13 1.37
C GLY A 381 -2.90 13.93 0.04
N GLY A 382 -3.79 12.97 -0.04
CA GLY A 382 -4.44 12.55 -1.26
C GLY A 382 -5.91 12.19 -1.10
N GLN A 383 -6.56 11.87 -2.23
CA GLN A 383 -7.97 11.50 -2.33
C GLN A 383 -8.16 10.11 -2.96
N THR A 384 -7.15 9.24 -2.88
CA THR A 384 -7.20 7.89 -3.48
C THR A 384 -8.41 7.06 -3.00
N MET A 385 -8.86 7.23 -1.74
CA MET A 385 -10.08 6.58 -1.27
C MET A 385 -11.33 7.11 -1.97
N GLU A 386 -11.42 8.42 -2.18
CA GLU A 386 -12.47 9.06 -2.97
C GLU A 386 -12.45 8.58 -4.42
N ALA A 387 -11.25 8.46 -5.00
CA ALA A 387 -11.07 7.94 -6.36
C ALA A 387 -11.67 6.53 -6.51
N PHE A 388 -11.37 5.60 -5.61
CA PHE A 388 -11.95 4.26 -5.63
C PHE A 388 -13.45 4.27 -5.38
N TYR A 389 -13.94 5.14 -4.49
CA TYR A 389 -15.37 5.28 -4.26
C TYR A 389 -16.14 5.68 -5.52
N LEU A 390 -15.61 6.65 -6.28
CA LEU A 390 -16.19 7.08 -7.55
C LEU A 390 -15.98 6.02 -8.65
N LEU A 391 -14.81 5.39 -8.72
CA LEU A 391 -14.50 4.32 -9.67
C LEU A 391 -15.47 3.14 -9.53
N ASN A 392 -15.78 2.75 -8.29
CA ASN A 392 -16.71 1.66 -8.04
C ASN A 392 -18.14 1.94 -8.55
N ARG A 393 -18.47 3.20 -8.87
CA ARG A 393 -19.75 3.68 -9.40
C ARG A 393 -19.73 4.10 -10.85
N ALA A 394 -18.53 4.22 -11.43
CA ALA A 394 -18.37 4.68 -12.80
C ALA A 394 -19.13 3.78 -13.79
N LYS A 395 -19.79 4.38 -14.76
CA LYS A 395 -20.64 3.68 -15.73
C LYS A 395 -20.06 3.68 -17.14
N ASN A 396 -19.07 4.51 -17.38
CA ASN A 396 -18.48 4.74 -18.70
C ASN A 396 -17.05 5.26 -18.57
N TRP A 397 -16.37 5.40 -19.72
CA TRP A 397 -15.00 5.90 -19.79
C TRP A 397 -14.80 7.29 -19.16
N GLN A 398 -15.74 8.20 -19.36
CA GLN A 398 -15.63 9.56 -18.83
C GLN A 398 -15.63 9.54 -17.29
N GLU A 399 -16.60 8.85 -16.68
CA GLU A 399 -16.69 8.73 -15.21
C GLU A 399 -15.50 7.98 -14.63
N PHE A 400 -14.99 6.96 -15.33
CA PHE A 400 -13.76 6.25 -14.98
C PHE A 400 -12.56 7.19 -14.91
N VAL A 401 -12.35 8.03 -15.94
CA VAL A 401 -11.24 8.99 -15.97
C VAL A 401 -11.40 10.05 -14.87
N GLU A 402 -12.61 10.61 -14.70
CA GLU A 402 -12.86 11.61 -13.64
C GLU A 402 -12.58 11.04 -12.24
N ALA A 403 -12.96 9.81 -11.97
CA ALA A 403 -12.61 9.13 -10.73
C ALA A 403 -11.08 9.02 -10.54
N LEU A 404 -10.36 8.63 -11.57
CA LEU A 404 -8.93 8.42 -11.54
C LEU A 404 -8.10 9.72 -11.51
N LYS A 405 -8.67 10.87 -11.81
CA LYS A 405 -8.01 12.16 -11.59
C LYS A 405 -7.73 12.41 -10.10
N LEU A 406 -8.58 11.91 -9.21
CA LEU A 406 -8.43 12.01 -7.76
C LEU A 406 -7.45 10.97 -7.17
N PHE A 407 -7.01 10.01 -7.98
CA PHE A 407 -6.09 8.97 -7.51
C PHE A 407 -4.67 9.51 -7.42
N ASP A 408 -4.06 9.45 -6.24
CA ASP A 408 -2.78 10.12 -5.94
C ASP A 408 -1.60 9.15 -5.92
N ALA A 409 -1.67 8.10 -5.10
CA ALA A 409 -0.57 7.18 -4.84
C ALA A 409 -1.06 5.76 -4.48
N PRO A 410 -0.25 4.73 -4.85
CA PRO A 410 0.92 4.76 -5.74
C PRO A 410 0.52 5.00 -7.20
N SER A 411 1.41 5.53 -8.06
CA SER A 411 1.09 5.66 -9.49
C SER A 411 0.80 4.30 -10.12
N GLN A 412 -0.33 4.20 -10.84
CA GLN A 412 -0.82 2.93 -11.41
C GLN A 412 -1.21 3.07 -12.88
N ASN A 413 -0.96 2.00 -13.64
CA ASN A 413 -1.55 1.78 -14.95
C ASN A 413 -2.93 1.16 -14.76
N PHE A 414 -3.99 1.85 -15.11
CA PHE A 414 -5.35 1.30 -15.09
C PHE A 414 -5.76 0.85 -16.49
N VAL A 415 -6.34 -0.34 -16.58
CA VAL A 415 -7.04 -0.81 -17.79
C VAL A 415 -8.54 -0.85 -17.56
N TYR A 416 -9.30 -0.64 -18.59
CA TYR A 416 -10.73 -0.46 -18.60
C TYR A 416 -11.39 -1.31 -19.69
N ALA A 417 -12.56 -1.83 -19.39
CA ALA A 417 -13.50 -2.37 -20.36
C ALA A 417 -14.93 -2.00 -19.96
N ASP A 418 -15.84 -1.84 -20.92
CA ASP A 418 -17.26 -1.65 -20.65
C ASP A 418 -18.17 -2.60 -21.44
N LYS A 419 -19.43 -2.66 -21.05
CA LYS A 419 -20.44 -3.50 -21.69
C LYS A 419 -20.81 -3.07 -23.11
N GLU A 420 -20.51 -1.82 -23.49
CA GLU A 420 -20.67 -1.28 -24.84
C GLU A 420 -19.58 -1.75 -25.81
N GLY A 421 -18.50 -2.35 -25.30
CA GLY A 421 -17.43 -2.91 -26.10
C GLY A 421 -16.16 -2.07 -26.15
N ASN A 422 -16.12 -0.96 -25.42
CA ASN A 422 -14.94 -0.10 -25.35
C ASN A 422 -13.87 -0.70 -24.45
N ILE A 423 -12.60 -0.41 -24.79
CA ILE A 423 -11.44 -0.71 -23.98
C ILE A 423 -10.58 0.54 -23.79
N GLY A 424 -9.91 0.66 -22.65
CA GLY A 424 -9.13 1.86 -22.34
C GLY A 424 -7.94 1.59 -21.43
N TYR A 425 -7.06 2.57 -21.39
CA TYR A 425 -5.91 2.68 -20.48
C TYR A 425 -5.79 4.11 -19.99
N TYR A 426 -5.48 4.28 -18.71
CA TYR A 426 -5.19 5.58 -18.12
C TYR A 426 -4.08 5.42 -17.07
N LEU A 427 -3.05 6.29 -17.17
CA LEU A 427 -2.01 6.41 -16.13
C LEU A 427 -2.49 7.34 -15.03
N SER A 428 -2.61 6.83 -13.81
CA SER A 428 -3.02 7.63 -12.67
C SER A 428 -1.95 7.71 -11.57
N GLY A 429 -2.03 8.77 -10.78
CA GLY A 429 -1.09 9.09 -9.70
C GLY A 429 -0.50 10.48 -9.82
N ARG A 430 0.05 11.01 -8.73
CA ARG A 430 0.81 12.26 -8.73
C ARG A 430 2.20 12.02 -9.28
N ILE A 431 2.55 12.69 -10.38
CA ILE A 431 3.84 12.55 -11.06
C ILE A 431 4.60 13.87 -10.92
N PRO A 432 5.70 13.92 -10.14
CA PRO A 432 6.48 15.14 -9.94
C PRO A 432 7.19 15.57 -11.20
N LEU A 433 7.16 16.87 -11.49
CA LEU A 433 7.92 17.51 -12.56
C LEU A 433 9.25 18.02 -12.03
N ARG A 434 10.36 17.47 -12.51
CA ARG A 434 11.70 17.78 -12.04
C ARG A 434 12.77 17.56 -13.10
N THR A 435 14.02 17.96 -12.82
CA THR A 435 15.14 17.66 -13.71
C THR A 435 15.53 16.19 -13.65
N GLU A 436 16.06 15.66 -14.73
CA GLU A 436 16.52 14.27 -14.82
C GLU A 436 17.55 13.90 -13.75
N LEU A 437 18.51 14.79 -13.49
CA LEU A 437 19.54 14.55 -12.47
C LEU A 437 18.95 14.44 -11.05
N ALA A 438 17.93 15.24 -10.74
CA ALA A 438 17.27 15.19 -9.44
C ALA A 438 16.41 13.93 -9.26
N ALA A 439 15.96 13.32 -10.35
CA ALA A 439 15.24 12.04 -10.32
C ALA A 439 16.17 10.81 -10.28
N LEU A 440 17.44 11.00 -10.65
CA LEU A 440 18.39 9.87 -10.73
C LEU A 440 19.25 9.71 -9.48
N PHE A 441 19.61 10.82 -8.84
CA PHE A 441 20.62 10.85 -7.78
C PHE A 441 20.18 11.76 -6.65
N PRO A 442 20.61 11.47 -5.40
CA PRO A 442 20.39 12.39 -4.29
C PRO A 442 20.92 13.80 -4.65
N PHE A 443 20.02 14.77 -4.67
CA PHE A 443 20.32 16.12 -5.12
C PHE A 443 20.56 17.07 -3.92
N PRO A 444 21.40 18.11 -4.04
CA PRO A 444 21.57 19.11 -2.97
C PRO A 444 20.24 19.81 -2.63
N GLY A 445 19.73 19.62 -1.40
CA GLY A 445 18.43 20.14 -0.94
C GLY A 445 18.35 21.67 -0.91
N TRP A 446 19.49 22.33 -0.74
CA TRP A 446 19.62 23.79 -0.76
C TRP A 446 19.62 24.42 -2.17
N LYS A 447 19.62 23.58 -3.23
CA LYS A 447 19.55 24.04 -4.61
C LYS A 447 18.16 23.94 -5.17
N GLU A 448 17.65 25.05 -5.73
CA GLU A 448 16.31 25.11 -6.27
C GLU A 448 16.15 24.35 -7.60
N GLU A 449 17.25 24.14 -8.33
CA GLU A 449 17.23 23.41 -9.61
C GLU A 449 16.77 21.96 -9.47
N GLY A 450 16.95 21.34 -8.30
CA GLY A 450 16.47 19.99 -8.00
C GLY A 450 15.06 19.94 -7.43
N ALA A 451 14.42 21.07 -7.16
CA ALA A 451 13.08 21.12 -6.61
C ALA A 451 12.03 20.56 -7.60
N TRP A 452 10.97 20.00 -7.05
CA TRP A 452 9.77 19.72 -7.83
C TRP A 452 9.16 21.03 -8.31
N LYS A 453 8.94 21.11 -9.63
CA LYS A 453 8.33 22.27 -10.29
C LYS A 453 6.81 22.17 -10.40
N GLY A 454 6.22 21.26 -9.67
CA GLY A 454 4.80 20.92 -9.68
C GLY A 454 4.57 19.45 -9.96
N ILE A 455 3.32 19.13 -10.22
CA ILE A 455 2.83 17.79 -10.56
C ILE A 455 2.33 17.83 -12.01
N LEU A 456 2.53 16.74 -12.75
CA LEU A 456 2.01 16.60 -14.11
C LEU A 456 0.49 16.78 -14.11
N GLU A 457 0.03 17.74 -14.91
CA GLU A 457 -1.40 18.01 -15.11
C GLU A 457 -2.14 16.77 -15.61
N GLU A 458 -3.35 16.59 -15.17
CA GLU A 458 -4.14 15.36 -15.43
C GLU A 458 -4.42 15.17 -16.90
N GLU A 459 -4.65 16.24 -17.64
CA GLU A 459 -4.88 16.24 -19.08
C GLU A 459 -3.66 15.79 -19.90
N LYS A 460 -2.47 15.87 -19.29
CA LYS A 460 -1.20 15.45 -19.91
C LYS A 460 -0.83 14.01 -19.56
N ARG A 461 -1.61 13.35 -18.70
CA ARG A 461 -1.35 11.96 -18.35
C ARG A 461 -1.59 11.03 -19.56
N PRO A 462 -0.74 10.03 -19.79
CA PRO A 462 -0.93 9.06 -20.86
C PRO A 462 -2.26 8.31 -20.75
N TYR A 463 -2.98 8.20 -21.84
CA TYR A 463 -4.20 7.41 -21.96
C TYR A 463 -4.34 6.79 -23.35
N LEU A 464 -5.12 5.72 -23.45
CA LEU A 464 -5.57 5.11 -24.70
C LEU A 464 -7.07 4.82 -24.58
N PHE A 465 -7.81 5.07 -25.65
CA PHE A 465 -9.22 4.69 -25.74
C PHE A 465 -9.47 4.09 -27.10
N ASN A 466 -10.00 2.85 -27.14
CA ASN A 466 -10.29 2.10 -28.34
C ASN A 466 -9.14 2.08 -29.37
N PRO A 467 -7.91 1.67 -28.98
CA PRO A 467 -6.80 1.67 -29.93
C PRO A 467 -7.07 0.70 -31.10
N GLY A 468 -6.66 1.08 -32.30
CA GLY A 468 -6.94 0.31 -33.54
C GLY A 468 -6.37 -1.12 -33.53
N GLN A 469 -5.37 -1.39 -32.70
CA GLN A 469 -4.84 -2.76 -32.49
C GLN A 469 -5.82 -3.68 -31.75
N GLY A 470 -6.84 -3.15 -31.08
CA GLY A 470 -7.88 -3.91 -30.39
C GLY A 470 -7.42 -4.64 -29.11
N PHE A 471 -6.30 -4.24 -28.52
CA PHE A 471 -5.85 -4.74 -27.21
C PHE A 471 -4.96 -3.73 -26.50
N ILE A 472 -4.86 -3.85 -25.19
CA ILE A 472 -3.94 -3.11 -24.32
C ILE A 472 -3.33 -4.09 -23.32
N VAL A 473 -2.02 -3.98 -23.06
CA VAL A 473 -1.28 -4.83 -22.11
C VAL A 473 -0.39 -3.94 -21.24
N THR A 474 -0.40 -4.15 -19.94
CA THR A 474 0.55 -3.57 -19.02
C THR A 474 1.18 -4.65 -18.14
N ALA A 475 2.50 -4.65 -18.04
CA ALA A 475 3.28 -5.62 -17.27
C ALA A 475 4.43 -4.92 -16.53
N ASN A 476 4.13 -3.78 -15.90
CA ASN A 476 5.08 -2.87 -15.28
C ASN A 476 6.14 -2.30 -16.26
N ASN A 477 5.84 -2.37 -17.55
CA ASN A 477 6.67 -1.82 -18.61
C ASN A 477 6.42 -0.32 -18.79
N LYS A 478 7.38 0.38 -19.35
CA LYS A 478 7.19 1.74 -19.85
C LYS A 478 6.14 1.74 -20.95
N MET A 479 5.06 2.49 -20.78
CA MET A 479 3.96 2.50 -21.74
C MET A 479 4.24 3.34 -22.99
N ASP A 480 5.09 4.37 -22.93
CA ASP A 480 5.52 5.14 -24.11
C ASP A 480 6.89 5.80 -23.92
N LYS A 481 7.79 5.62 -24.93
CA LYS A 481 9.09 6.34 -25.00
C LYS A 481 8.92 7.83 -25.33
N LYS A 482 7.82 8.23 -26.00
CA LYS A 482 7.57 9.63 -26.41
C LYS A 482 7.13 10.51 -25.27
N PHE A 483 6.44 9.98 -24.27
CA PHE A 483 6.00 10.73 -23.08
C PHE A 483 7.13 11.03 -22.09
N LEU A 484 8.23 10.31 -22.17
CA LEU A 484 9.43 10.53 -21.34
C LEU A 484 10.24 11.74 -21.80
N PHE A 485 10.07 12.20 -23.04
CA PHE A 485 10.84 13.27 -23.67
C PHE A 485 9.92 14.23 -24.40
N GLY A 486 9.10 14.98 -23.65
CA GLY A 486 8.25 16.02 -24.24
C GLY A 486 9.11 17.06 -24.99
N ARG A 487 8.77 17.38 -26.26
CA ARG A 487 9.44 18.37 -27.11
C ARG A 487 9.35 19.82 -26.61
N ALA A 488 8.70 20.08 -25.49
CA ALA A 488 8.60 21.40 -24.90
C ALA A 488 9.31 21.41 -23.54
N GLY A 489 10.61 21.76 -23.56
CA GLY A 489 11.35 22.18 -22.38
C GLY A 489 11.56 21.09 -21.33
N ARG A 490 12.50 20.17 -21.55
CA ARG A 490 13.26 19.36 -20.58
C ARG A 490 12.57 19.07 -19.22
N VAL A 491 11.44 18.41 -19.25
CA VAL A 491 10.84 17.82 -18.06
C VAL A 491 10.91 16.31 -18.23
N SER A 492 11.75 15.65 -17.46
CA SER A 492 11.90 14.19 -17.52
C SER A 492 10.98 13.54 -16.51
N ILE A 493 10.01 12.77 -16.99
CA ILE A 493 9.28 11.80 -16.17
C ILE A 493 10.16 10.55 -16.15
N PHE A 494 10.86 10.30 -15.06
CA PHE A 494 11.75 9.15 -14.96
C PHE A 494 10.97 7.91 -14.47
N MET A 495 10.96 6.86 -15.28
CA MET A 495 10.56 5.52 -14.87
C MET A 495 11.81 4.67 -14.70
N PRO A 496 12.06 4.07 -13.53
CA PRO A 496 13.20 3.17 -13.38
C PRO A 496 13.07 2.00 -14.36
N ILE A 497 14.13 1.73 -15.09
CA ILE A 497 14.20 0.58 -16.00
C ILE A 497 14.47 -0.65 -15.15
N PHE A 498 13.45 -1.44 -14.84
CA PHE A 498 13.68 -2.81 -14.42
C PHE A 498 13.86 -3.66 -15.68
N PRO A 499 14.98 -4.40 -15.82
CA PRO A 499 15.14 -5.30 -16.93
C PRO A 499 14.13 -6.44 -16.79
N PHE A 500 13.13 -6.46 -17.63
CA PHE A 500 12.19 -7.55 -17.73
C PHE A 500 12.90 -8.74 -18.34
N ASN A 501 12.98 -9.83 -17.62
CA ASN A 501 13.56 -11.07 -18.09
C ASN A 501 12.61 -11.71 -19.12
N HIS A 502 12.87 -11.52 -20.40
CA HIS A 502 12.13 -12.06 -21.56
C HIS A 502 12.11 -13.60 -21.66
N ARG A 503 12.51 -14.31 -20.61
CA ARG A 503 12.58 -15.78 -20.63
C ARG A 503 11.56 -16.42 -19.69
N ARG A 504 10.31 -16.20 -19.88
CA ARG A 504 9.25 -17.19 -19.61
C ARG A 504 8.08 -16.83 -20.52
N GLY A 505 8.22 -17.30 -21.76
CA GLY A 505 7.09 -17.41 -22.67
C GLY A 505 6.09 -18.43 -22.13
N ILE A 506 4.86 -18.20 -22.48
CA ILE A 506 3.77 -19.18 -22.44
C ILE A 506 4.21 -20.45 -23.14
#